data_60034c5eac9be774a4055a4e33f50212
#
_entry.id   60034c5eac9be774a4055a4e33f50212
#
_cell.length_a   1.000
_cell.length_b   1.000
_cell.length_c   1.000
_cell.angle_alpha   90.00
_cell.angle_beta   90.00
_cell.angle_gamma   90.00
#
_symmetry.space_group_name_H-M   'P 1'
#
loop_
_entity.id
_entity.type
_entity.pdbx_description
1 polymer ?
#
loop_
_entity_poly.entity_id
_entity_poly.type
_entity_poly.pdbx_seq_one_letter_code
_entity_poly.pdbx_strand_id
1 'polypeptide(L)'
;MTDLGEATTIDGPVSDAPPDVVLLDRRIEPAELRRLAERFEDMVKYVVDVERRLVAIGGEMHVDGEQLLLDAGSRQADLWGANYHPGRGREACIEYTSFINIRPSAGNRSMELTDPALRERIRAITFALVGEGEPL
;
A
#
# COMPACT_ATOMS: atom_id res chain seq x y z
N MET A 1 -14.62 -10.13 32.19
CA MET A 1 -14.63 -10.59 31.96
C MET A 1 -14.46 -10.44 31.37
N THR A 2 -14.26 -10.32 31.31
CA THR A 2 -14.16 -10.51 30.82
C THR A 2 -13.76 -10.15 30.20
N ASP A 3 -13.66 -10.11 30.09
CA ASP A 3 -13.46 -10.14 29.63
C ASP A 3 -12.98 -9.74 29.10
N LEU A 4 -12.90 -9.76 29.19
CA LEU A 4 -12.57 -9.75 28.76
C LEU A 4 -12.10 -9.41 28.21
N GLY A 5 -11.96 -9.34 28.45
CA GLY A 5 -11.69 -9.55 27.92
C GLY A 5 -11.16 -8.95 27.50
N GLU A 6 -11.11 -8.79 27.53
CA GLU A 6 -10.79 -8.69 27.25
C GLU A 6 -10.15 -8.24 26.73
N ALA A 7 -9.98 -8.23 27.01
CA ALA A 7 -9.46 -8.23 26.57
C ALA A 7 -8.83 -7.69 26.04
N THR A 8 -8.79 -7.62 26.23
CA THR A 8 -8.36 -7.56 25.82
C THR A 8 -7.79 -6.91 25.40
N THR A 9 -7.72 -6.79 25.61
CA THR A 9 -7.35 -6.62 25.29
C THR A 9 -6.72 -6.09 25.06
N ILE A 10 -6.53 -5.97 25.33
CA ILE A 10 -6.09 -5.93 25.10
C ILE A 10 -5.46 -5.74 24.98
N ASP A 11 -5.38 -5.75 25.24
CA ASP A 11 -4.94 -6.00 24.90
C ASP A 11 -4.62 -5.83 24.38
N GLY A 12 -4.54 -5.76 24.43
CA GLY A 12 -4.44 -6.00 23.63
C GLY A 12 -4.18 -5.76 22.96
N PRO A 13 -4.18 -5.90 22.78
CA PRO A 13 -3.89 -5.88 21.89
C PRO A 13 -3.49 -5.74 21.19
N VAL A 14 -3.50 -5.93 21.86
CA VAL A 14 -2.66 -5.66 20.76
C VAL A 14 -2.97 -6.49 19.55
N SER A 15 -3.34 -5.86 18.56
CA SER A 15 -3.64 -6.49 17.30
C SER A 15 -2.35 -6.87 16.57
N ASP A 16 -2.33 -8.01 15.89
CA ASP A 16 -1.24 -8.37 14.99
C ASP A 16 -1.38 -7.69 13.64
N ALA A 17 -2.50 -7.02 13.39
CA ALA A 17 -2.70 -6.30 12.14
C ALA A 17 -1.79 -5.07 12.09
N PRO A 18 -1.18 -4.77 10.93
CA PRO A 18 -0.38 -3.56 10.79
C PRO A 18 -1.24 -2.33 11.04
N PRO A 19 -0.76 -1.37 11.85
CA PRO A 19 -1.54 -0.16 12.11
C PRO A 19 -1.66 0.69 10.86
N ASP A 20 -2.86 1.21 10.65
CA ASP A 20 -3.15 2.17 9.58
C ASP A 20 -2.84 1.65 8.18
N VAL A 21 -3.04 0.36 7.93
CA VAL A 21 -2.98 -0.20 6.59
C VAL A 21 -4.39 -0.58 6.16
N VAL A 22 -4.79 -0.14 4.98
CA VAL A 22 -6.16 -0.35 4.48
C VAL A 22 -6.08 -1.16 3.19
N LEU A 23 -6.90 -2.23 3.12
CA LEU A 23 -6.99 -3.04 1.91
C LEU A 23 -8.08 -2.47 1.01
N LEU A 24 -7.72 -2.19 -0.26
CA LEU A 24 -8.63 -1.58 -1.21
C LEU A 24 -8.93 -2.55 -2.34
N ASP A 25 -10.21 -2.84 -2.57
CA ASP A 25 -10.69 -3.49 -3.79
C ASP A 25 -11.57 -2.53 -4.59
N ARG A 26 -11.73 -1.30 -4.10
CA ARG A 26 -12.47 -0.21 -4.73
C ARG A 26 -11.79 1.10 -4.37
N ARG A 27 -12.21 2.18 -4.99
CA ARG A 27 -11.56 3.48 -4.76
C ARG A 27 -11.66 3.89 -3.30
N ILE A 28 -10.55 4.35 -2.75
CA ILE A 28 -10.49 4.82 -1.37
C ILE A 28 -11.37 6.06 -1.20
N GLU A 29 -12.02 6.18 -0.04
CA GLU A 29 -12.78 7.37 0.27
C GLU A 29 -11.83 8.55 0.47
N PRO A 30 -12.19 9.74 -0.06
CA PRO A 30 -11.31 10.91 0.08
C PRO A 30 -10.93 11.24 1.52
N ALA A 31 -11.86 11.08 2.46
CA ALA A 31 -11.57 11.35 3.87
C ALA A 31 -10.54 10.37 4.43
N GLU A 32 -10.60 9.12 4.00
CA GLU A 32 -9.64 8.11 4.45
C GLU A 32 -8.25 8.37 3.87
N LEU A 33 -8.18 8.76 2.61
CA LEU A 33 -6.89 9.10 2.00
C LEU A 33 -6.28 10.32 2.68
N ARG A 34 -7.12 11.33 2.99
CA ARG A 34 -6.63 12.51 3.72
C ARG A 34 -6.10 12.13 5.09
N ARG A 35 -6.79 11.24 5.80
CA ARG A 35 -6.33 10.77 7.11
C ARG A 35 -4.97 10.10 7.02
N LEU A 36 -4.78 9.24 6.02
CA LEU A 36 -3.49 8.58 5.81
C LEU A 36 -2.40 9.58 5.44
N ALA A 37 -2.72 10.55 4.57
CA ALA A 37 -1.74 11.54 4.17
C ALA A 37 -1.29 12.39 5.36
N GLU A 38 -2.21 12.74 6.25
CA GLU A 38 -1.85 13.49 7.47
C GLU A 38 -1.02 12.64 8.41
N ARG A 39 -1.39 11.37 8.56
CA ARG A 39 -0.68 10.45 9.46
C ARG A 39 0.76 10.20 8.99
N PHE A 40 1.01 10.16 7.68
CA PHE A 40 2.29 9.78 7.11
C PHE A 40 2.98 10.94 6.37
N GLU A 41 2.60 12.18 6.67
CA GLU A 41 3.30 13.39 6.19
C GLU A 41 3.35 13.50 4.67
N ASP A 42 2.20 13.26 4.04
CA ASP A 42 1.99 13.46 2.61
C ASP A 42 2.77 12.52 1.70
N MET A 43 3.32 11.43 2.26
CA MET A 43 3.87 10.35 1.44
C MET A 43 3.34 9.04 1.99
N VAL A 44 2.42 8.43 1.26
CA VAL A 44 1.73 7.23 1.76
C VAL A 44 2.27 6.01 1.02
N LYS A 45 2.86 5.08 1.77
CA LYS A 45 3.37 3.83 1.21
C LYS A 45 2.21 2.93 0.81
N TYR A 46 2.36 2.18 -0.28
CA TYR A 46 1.34 1.21 -0.65
C TYR A 46 1.97 0.06 -1.42
N VAL A 47 1.23 -1.06 -1.46
CA VAL A 47 1.62 -2.26 -2.19
C VAL A 47 0.48 -2.63 -3.12
N VAL A 48 0.82 -2.99 -4.35
CA VAL A 48 -0.16 -3.32 -5.38
C VAL A 48 -0.05 -4.79 -5.73
N ASP A 49 -1.18 -5.48 -5.76
CA ASP A 49 -1.30 -6.80 -6.38
C ASP A 49 -1.72 -6.55 -7.83
N VAL A 50 -0.78 -6.73 -8.74
CA VAL A 50 -1.04 -6.36 -10.15
C VAL A 50 -1.94 -7.36 -10.85
N GLU A 51 -2.08 -8.59 -10.31
CA GLU A 51 -2.96 -9.58 -10.92
C GLU A 51 -4.40 -9.43 -10.44
N ARG A 52 -4.58 -9.23 -9.14
CA ARG A 52 -5.92 -9.15 -8.56
C ARG A 52 -6.44 -7.71 -8.51
N ARG A 53 -5.61 -6.75 -8.87
CA ARG A 53 -5.94 -5.32 -8.86
C ARG A 53 -6.40 -4.86 -7.48
N LEU A 54 -5.61 -5.22 -6.46
CA LEU A 54 -5.84 -4.82 -5.08
C LEU A 54 -4.70 -3.92 -4.63
N VAL A 55 -4.99 -3.07 -3.64
CA VAL A 55 -3.99 -2.18 -3.05
C VAL A 55 -4.08 -2.29 -1.53
N ALA A 56 -2.91 -2.38 -0.88
CA ALA A 56 -2.82 -2.18 0.57
C ALA A 56 -2.09 -0.87 0.77
N ILE A 57 -2.76 0.13 1.32
CA ILE A 57 -2.22 1.47 1.43
C ILE A 57 -2.09 1.89 2.89
N GLY A 58 -0.99 2.56 3.21
CA GLY A 58 -0.67 3.01 4.56
C GLY A 58 0.44 2.16 5.17
N GLY A 59 0.62 2.34 6.48
CA GLY A 59 1.65 1.63 7.21
C GLY A 59 2.98 2.35 7.18
N GLU A 60 3.84 1.99 8.14
CA GLU A 60 5.17 2.61 8.23
C GLU A 60 6.15 1.97 7.25
N MET A 61 5.92 0.72 6.89
CA MET A 61 6.80 -0.05 6.02
C MET A 61 5.97 -0.72 4.94
N HIS A 62 6.54 -0.87 3.74
CA HIS A 62 5.85 -1.59 2.67
C HIS A 62 5.54 -3.03 3.06
N VAL A 63 6.39 -3.67 3.89
CA VAL A 63 6.12 -5.05 4.31
C VAL A 63 4.81 -5.17 5.08
N ASP A 64 4.33 -4.11 5.70
CA ASP A 64 3.04 -4.14 6.40
C ASP A 64 1.90 -4.37 5.40
N GLY A 65 1.93 -3.65 4.29
CA GLY A 65 0.94 -3.85 3.23
C GLY A 65 1.10 -5.16 2.49
N GLU A 66 2.36 -5.57 2.27
CA GLU A 66 2.64 -6.86 1.65
C GLU A 66 2.04 -7.99 2.48
N GLN A 67 2.23 -7.96 3.79
CA GLN A 67 1.70 -8.99 4.67
C GLN A 67 0.17 -9.02 4.63
N LEU A 68 -0.45 -7.86 4.63
CA LEU A 68 -1.91 -7.78 4.57
C LEU A 68 -2.43 -8.43 3.29
N LEU A 69 -1.78 -8.18 2.15
CA LEU A 69 -2.18 -8.79 0.88
C LEU A 69 -1.92 -10.29 0.87
N LEU A 70 -0.78 -10.73 1.41
CA LEU A 70 -0.50 -12.17 1.51
C LEU A 70 -1.55 -12.87 2.36
N ASP A 71 -1.94 -12.27 3.47
CA ASP A 71 -2.98 -12.83 4.34
C ASP A 71 -4.33 -12.88 3.63
N ALA A 72 -4.55 -12.00 2.67
CA ALA A 72 -5.78 -11.94 1.88
C ALA A 72 -5.73 -12.86 0.65
N GLY A 73 -4.66 -13.65 0.50
CA GLY A 73 -4.57 -14.64 -0.57
C GLY A 73 -3.75 -14.23 -1.77
N SER A 74 -3.08 -13.09 -1.73
CA SER A 74 -2.22 -12.67 -2.84
C SER A 74 -0.95 -13.52 -2.89
N ARG A 75 -0.34 -13.58 -4.08
CA ARG A 75 0.95 -14.25 -4.27
C ARG A 75 2.04 -13.18 -4.25
N GLN A 76 3.13 -13.46 -3.55
CA GLN A 76 4.23 -12.51 -3.44
C GLN A 76 4.75 -12.06 -4.82
N ALA A 77 4.78 -12.97 -5.79
CA ALA A 77 5.28 -12.66 -7.12
C ALA A 77 4.50 -11.53 -7.80
N ASP A 78 3.26 -11.27 -7.36
CA ASP A 78 2.40 -10.26 -7.95
C ASP A 78 2.42 -8.93 -7.20
N LEU A 79 3.20 -8.83 -6.12
CA LEU A 79 3.15 -7.68 -5.21
C LEU A 79 4.35 -6.76 -5.43
N TRP A 80 4.06 -5.47 -5.59
CA TRP A 80 5.08 -4.44 -5.81
C TRP A 80 4.76 -3.21 -4.98
N GLY A 81 5.80 -2.58 -4.46
CA GLY A 81 5.64 -1.42 -3.59
C GLY A 81 5.87 -0.10 -4.30
N ALA A 82 5.17 0.91 -3.83
CA ALA A 82 5.31 2.27 -4.35
C ALA A 82 4.94 3.26 -3.25
N ASN A 83 5.13 4.54 -3.53
CA ASN A 83 4.75 5.62 -2.64
C ASN A 83 3.86 6.60 -3.38
N TYR A 84 2.79 7.04 -2.71
CA TYR A 84 1.84 7.96 -3.30
C TYR A 84 2.03 9.35 -2.68
N HIS A 85 2.16 10.36 -3.54
CA HIS A 85 2.37 11.74 -3.12
C HIS A 85 1.17 12.60 -3.56
N PRO A 86 0.19 12.83 -2.67
CA PRO A 86 -0.94 13.70 -3.02
C PRO A 86 -0.46 15.10 -3.38
N GLY A 87 -1.17 15.73 -4.29
CA GLY A 87 -0.88 17.10 -4.67
C GLY A 87 0.24 17.28 -5.68
N ARG A 88 0.89 16.19 -6.10
CA ARG A 88 1.98 16.31 -7.07
C ARG A 88 1.54 16.15 -8.53
N GLY A 89 0.26 15.82 -8.77
CA GLY A 89 -0.26 15.65 -10.12
C GLY A 89 0.03 14.29 -10.71
N ARG A 90 -0.58 14.03 -11.85
CA ARG A 90 -0.55 12.70 -12.50
C ARG A 90 0.86 12.24 -12.83
N GLU A 91 1.75 13.17 -13.18
CA GLU A 91 3.10 12.80 -13.65
C GLU A 91 4.06 12.49 -12.52
N ALA A 92 3.81 13.01 -11.30
CA ALA A 92 4.77 12.92 -10.22
C ALA A 92 4.23 12.30 -8.94
N CYS A 93 2.97 11.85 -8.92
CA CYS A 93 2.36 11.39 -7.67
C CYS A 93 2.79 9.97 -7.28
N ILE A 94 3.35 9.19 -8.19
CA ILE A 94 3.77 7.82 -7.89
C ILE A 94 5.28 7.72 -7.94
N GLU A 95 5.85 7.25 -6.84
CA GLU A 95 7.27 6.93 -6.76
C GLU A 95 7.38 5.42 -6.66
N TYR A 96 8.03 4.80 -7.64
CA TYR A 96 8.05 3.33 -7.79
C TYR A 96 9.24 2.74 -7.03
N THR A 97 9.31 2.98 -5.73
CA THR A 97 10.48 2.67 -4.92
C THR A 97 10.07 1.94 -3.64
N SER A 98 10.69 0.80 -3.37
CA SER A 98 10.48 0.03 -2.15
C SER A 98 11.52 -1.06 -2.02
N PHE A 99 11.91 -1.39 -0.78
CA PHE A 99 12.77 -2.55 -0.53
C PHE A 99 12.15 -3.85 -1.05
N ILE A 100 10.82 -3.97 -1.01
CA ILE A 100 10.19 -5.23 -1.46
C ILE A 100 10.32 -5.43 -2.98
N ASN A 101 10.71 -4.39 -3.70
CA ASN A 101 10.90 -4.47 -5.15
C ASN A 101 12.22 -5.12 -5.55
N ILE A 102 13.14 -5.31 -4.61
CA ILE A 102 14.41 -5.94 -4.91
C ILE A 102 14.17 -7.43 -5.09
N ARG A 103 14.10 -7.86 -6.36
CA ARG A 103 13.83 -9.24 -6.73
C ARG A 103 14.65 -9.60 -7.96
N PRO A 104 15.92 -10.00 -7.77
CA PRO A 104 16.76 -10.34 -8.93
C PRO A 104 16.17 -11.47 -9.78
N SER A 105 15.49 -12.45 -9.16
CA SER A 105 14.89 -13.55 -9.91
C SER A 105 13.76 -13.06 -10.84
N ALA A 106 13.19 -11.91 -10.57
CA ALA A 106 12.16 -11.30 -11.42
C ALA A 106 12.74 -10.20 -12.31
N GLY A 107 14.07 -10.06 -12.34
CA GLY A 107 14.72 -9.07 -13.18
C GLY A 107 14.82 -7.69 -12.59
N ASN A 108 14.39 -7.49 -11.35
CA ASN A 108 14.48 -6.17 -10.72
C ASN A 108 15.48 -6.20 -9.59
N ARG A 109 16.63 -5.53 -9.77
CA ARG A 109 17.76 -5.64 -8.85
C ARG A 109 17.90 -4.45 -7.91
N SER A 110 17.05 -3.43 -8.04
CA SER A 110 17.11 -2.24 -7.19
C SER A 110 15.76 -2.02 -6.53
N MET A 111 15.73 -1.05 -5.63
CA MET A 111 14.47 -0.64 -4.99
C MET A 111 13.52 -0.03 -6.00
N GLU A 112 14.04 0.57 -7.05
CA GLU A 112 13.21 1.21 -8.06
C GLU A 112 12.76 0.19 -9.10
N LEU A 113 11.47 0.22 -9.44
CA LEU A 113 10.95 -0.59 -10.55
C LEU A 113 11.38 0.02 -11.86
N THR A 114 11.97 -0.80 -12.73
CA THR A 114 12.50 -0.32 -14.00
C THR A 114 11.67 -0.78 -15.22
N ASP A 115 10.82 -1.80 -15.07
CA ASP A 115 10.03 -2.34 -16.17
C ASP A 115 8.88 -1.37 -16.49
N PRO A 116 8.88 -0.75 -17.69
CA PRO A 116 7.83 0.22 -18.05
C PRO A 116 6.44 -0.40 -18.08
N ALA A 117 6.31 -1.65 -18.52
CA ALA A 117 5.00 -2.30 -18.57
C ALA A 117 4.43 -2.51 -17.17
N LEU A 118 5.28 -2.90 -16.23
CA LEU A 118 4.87 -3.08 -14.85
C LEU A 118 4.50 -1.73 -14.21
N ARG A 119 5.28 -0.69 -14.46
CA ARG A 119 4.95 0.65 -13.98
C ARG A 119 3.57 1.09 -14.50
N GLU A 120 3.28 0.81 -15.75
CA GLU A 120 2.01 1.20 -16.33
C GLU A 120 0.84 0.46 -15.67
N ARG A 121 1.01 -0.82 -15.37
CA ARG A 121 -0.01 -1.59 -14.66
C ARG A 121 -0.26 -1.01 -13.27
N ILE A 122 0.81 -0.71 -12.54
CA ILE A 122 0.71 -0.11 -11.22
C ILE A 122 0.03 1.25 -11.29
N ARG A 123 0.41 2.06 -12.28
CA ARG A 123 -0.17 3.40 -12.46
C ARG A 123 -1.67 3.33 -12.69
N ALA A 124 -2.11 2.42 -13.57
CA ALA A 124 -3.53 2.27 -13.86
C ALA A 124 -4.31 1.88 -12.59
N ILE A 125 -3.78 0.96 -11.80
CA ILE A 125 -4.43 0.53 -10.56
C ILE A 125 -4.44 1.67 -9.55
N THR A 126 -3.32 2.39 -9.42
CA THR A 126 -3.24 3.54 -8.52
C THR A 126 -4.27 4.60 -8.87
N PHE A 127 -4.37 4.95 -10.14
CA PHE A 127 -5.32 5.96 -10.58
C PHE A 127 -6.77 5.52 -10.34
N ALA A 128 -7.04 4.22 -10.43
CA ALA A 128 -8.39 3.70 -10.20
C ALA A 128 -8.75 3.64 -8.72
N LEU A 129 -7.81 3.24 -7.86
CA LEU A 129 -8.12 2.92 -6.47
C LEU A 129 -7.65 3.97 -5.47
N VAL A 130 -6.63 4.76 -5.79
CA VAL A 130 -6.05 5.71 -4.85
C VAL A 130 -6.31 7.16 -5.29
N GLY A 131 -5.82 7.52 -6.47
CA GLY A 131 -5.98 8.88 -6.97
C GLY A 131 -4.98 9.19 -8.06
N GLU A 132 -5.09 10.39 -8.60
CA GLU A 132 -4.27 10.87 -9.72
C GLU A 132 -3.39 12.03 -9.29
N GLY A 133 -3.03 12.09 -8.01
CA GLY A 133 -2.16 13.14 -7.51
C GLY A 133 -2.87 14.45 -7.25
N GLU A 134 -4.18 14.43 -7.09
CA GLU A 134 -4.93 15.65 -6.76
C GLU A 134 -4.56 16.16 -5.37
N PRO A 135 -4.67 17.46 -5.13
CA PRO A 135 -4.55 17.96 -3.75
C PRO A 135 -5.68 17.40 -2.89
N LEU A 136 -5.40 17.23 -1.61
CA LEU A 136 -6.39 16.73 -0.66
C LEU A 136 -7.10 17.84 0.12
#